data_2818a89b42f8e9ff01c3a4ab80847538
#
_entry.id   2818a89b42f8e9ff01c3a4ab80847538
#
_cell.length_a   1.000
_cell.length_b   1.000
_cell.length_c   1.000
_cell.angle_alpha   90.00
_cell.angle_beta   90.00
_cell.angle_gamma   90.00
#
_symmetry.space_group_name_H-M   'P 1'
#
loop_
_entity.id
_entity.type
_entity.pdbx_description
1 polymer ?
#
loop_
_entity_poly.entity_id
_entity_poly.type
_entity_poly.pdbx_seq_one_letter_code
_entity_poly.pdbx_strand_id
1 'polypeptide(L)'
;MIVVTGIGIVSALGIGVQENYASLKSQKSGLDNIKNFQTTHNVPAGEVKYTNSQLKALLNLRESKTYSRTTLLGMLAAREAVQSANIGTGRVGLISATSVGGMDLTEVFYPSFEQGVTLDKVVHHDSADSTIHIAKDLKIEDFSTTISTA
;
A
#
# COMPACT_ATOMS: atom_id res chain seq x y z
N MET A 1 4.44 -23.90 18.09
CA MET A 1 3.61 -22.75 18.50
C MET A 1 3.76 -21.69 17.41
N ILE A 2 2.67 -21.10 16.93
CA ILE A 2 2.69 -19.99 15.97
C ILE A 2 2.51 -18.71 16.77
N VAL A 3 3.34 -17.70 16.50
CA VAL A 3 3.33 -16.42 17.22
C VAL A 3 3.39 -15.25 16.24
N VAL A 4 2.81 -14.11 16.62
CA VAL A 4 2.99 -12.82 15.91
C VAL A 4 4.21 -12.13 16.50
N THR A 5 5.20 -11.85 15.69
CA THR A 5 6.47 -11.25 16.12
C THR A 5 6.63 -9.79 15.71
N GLY A 6 5.87 -9.33 14.73
CA GLY A 6 5.89 -7.95 14.28
C GLY A 6 4.56 -7.53 13.68
N ILE A 7 4.26 -6.24 13.77
CA ILE A 7 3.05 -5.62 13.22
C ILE A 7 3.45 -4.34 12.48
N GLY A 8 2.79 -4.08 11.38
CA GLY A 8 2.87 -2.81 10.65
C GLY A 8 1.48 -2.37 10.19
N ILE A 9 1.20 -1.09 10.28
CA ILE A 9 -0.10 -0.54 9.93
C ILE A 9 0.01 0.84 9.28
N VAL A 10 -0.80 1.05 8.26
CA VAL A 10 -1.04 2.36 7.65
C VAL A 10 -2.55 2.57 7.55
N SER A 11 -3.05 3.63 8.15
CA SER A 11 -4.47 3.94 8.13
C SER A 11 -4.75 5.44 8.08
N ALA A 12 -6.01 5.83 8.09
CA ALA A 12 -6.42 7.24 8.20
C ALA A 12 -6.04 7.87 9.55
N LEU A 13 -5.66 7.07 10.56
CA LEU A 13 -5.22 7.53 11.87
C LEU A 13 -3.73 7.87 11.92
N GLY A 14 -2.94 7.33 10.99
CA GLY A 14 -1.50 7.57 10.90
C GLY A 14 -0.73 6.47 10.19
N ILE A 15 0.59 6.66 10.11
CA ILE A 15 1.55 5.67 9.61
C ILE A 15 2.28 5.06 10.80
N GLY A 16 2.28 3.75 10.86
CA GLY A 16 2.94 2.99 11.92
C GLY A 16 2.07 2.74 13.15
N VAL A 17 2.48 1.73 13.91
CA VAL A 17 1.76 1.26 15.11
C VAL A 17 1.64 2.38 16.15
N GLN A 18 2.70 3.17 16.35
CA GLN A 18 2.73 4.20 17.37
C GLN A 18 1.70 5.33 17.14
N GLU A 19 1.63 5.85 15.89
CA GLU A 19 0.66 6.89 15.56
C GLU A 19 -0.78 6.38 15.63
N ASN A 20 -1.01 5.17 15.11
CA ASN A 20 -2.33 4.55 15.15
C ASN A 20 -2.77 4.31 16.60
N TYR A 21 -1.90 3.77 17.45
CA TYR A 21 -2.20 3.54 18.85
C TYR A 21 -2.49 4.83 19.60
N ALA A 22 -1.65 5.87 19.42
CA ALA A 22 -1.85 7.18 20.06
C ALA A 22 -3.18 7.82 19.62
N SER A 23 -3.52 7.73 18.35
CA SER A 23 -4.78 8.22 17.78
C SER A 23 -5.99 7.49 18.37
N LEU A 24 -5.93 6.16 18.47
CA LEU A 24 -6.98 5.36 19.09
C LEU A 24 -7.15 5.69 20.58
N LYS A 25 -6.04 5.79 21.30
CA LYS A 25 -6.04 6.12 22.75
C LYS A 25 -6.63 7.49 23.03
N SER A 26 -6.38 8.45 22.15
CA SER A 26 -6.94 9.81 22.24
C SER A 26 -8.34 9.94 21.61
N GLN A 27 -8.96 8.84 21.20
CA GLN A 27 -10.27 8.82 20.54
C GLN A 27 -10.35 9.71 19.29
N LYS A 28 -9.22 9.88 18.58
CA LYS A 28 -9.15 10.69 17.36
C LYS A 28 -9.85 9.94 16.22
N SER A 29 -10.74 10.64 15.50
CA SER A 29 -11.34 10.12 14.28
C SER A 29 -10.37 10.26 13.11
N GLY A 30 -10.29 9.22 12.27
CA GLY A 30 -9.61 9.28 10.98
C GLY A 30 -10.50 9.80 9.84
N LEU A 31 -11.79 10.03 10.10
CA LEU A 31 -12.72 10.56 9.11
C LEU A 31 -12.48 12.05 8.90
N ASP A 32 -12.41 12.46 7.63
CA ASP A 32 -12.21 13.85 7.20
C ASP A 32 -12.76 14.00 5.77
N ASN A 33 -12.79 15.21 5.25
CA ASN A 33 -13.05 15.44 3.84
C ASN A 33 -11.95 14.83 2.98
N ILE A 34 -12.34 14.23 1.87
CA ILE A 34 -11.43 13.60 0.90
C ILE A 34 -10.56 14.69 0.26
N LYS A 35 -9.24 14.47 0.16
CA LYS A 35 -8.26 15.43 -0.35
C LYS A 35 -7.34 14.87 -1.45
N ASN A 36 -7.10 13.57 -1.45
CA ASN A 36 -6.10 12.95 -2.33
C ASN A 36 -6.69 12.36 -3.62
N PHE A 37 -8.00 12.38 -3.79
CA PHE A 37 -8.64 12.03 -5.05
C PHE A 37 -9.86 12.92 -5.32
N GLN A 38 -10.19 13.06 -6.61
CA GLN A 38 -11.34 13.86 -7.03
C GLN A 38 -12.63 13.04 -6.89
N THR A 39 -13.63 13.64 -6.27
CA THR A 39 -14.97 13.04 -6.13
C THR A 39 -16.04 14.13 -6.14
N THR A 40 -17.18 13.80 -6.70
CA THR A 40 -18.38 14.64 -6.62
C THR A 40 -19.16 14.46 -5.31
N HIS A 41 -18.80 13.44 -4.52
CA HIS A 41 -19.46 13.14 -3.26
C HIS A 41 -18.84 13.96 -2.12
N ASN A 42 -19.68 14.67 -1.38
CA ASN A 42 -19.26 15.41 -0.19
C ASN A 42 -19.58 14.58 1.06
N VAL A 43 -18.79 13.53 1.27
CA VAL A 43 -18.92 12.63 2.42
C VAL A 43 -17.59 12.50 3.14
N PRO A 44 -17.58 12.43 4.48
CA PRO A 44 -16.35 12.15 5.21
C PRO A 44 -15.89 10.71 4.94
N ALA A 45 -14.59 10.53 4.77
CA ALA A 45 -13.99 9.22 4.56
C ALA A 45 -12.68 9.07 5.35
N GLY A 46 -12.32 7.84 5.64
CA GLY A 46 -11.04 7.50 6.26
C GLY A 46 -9.94 7.42 5.22
N GLU A 47 -9.36 8.55 4.83
CA GLU A 47 -8.29 8.63 3.86
C GLU A 47 -6.91 8.70 4.53
N VAL A 48 -5.95 7.92 4.04
CA VAL A 48 -4.54 8.10 4.42
C VAL A 48 -4.05 9.46 3.91
N LYS A 49 -3.63 10.34 4.82
CA LYS A 49 -3.44 11.78 4.57
C LYS A 49 -2.19 12.15 3.76
N TYR A 50 -1.42 11.16 3.32
CA TYR A 50 -0.21 11.34 2.54
C TYR A 50 -0.50 11.16 1.04
N THR A 51 0.04 12.03 0.21
CA THR A 51 0.05 11.88 -1.25
C THR A 51 0.97 10.75 -1.68
N ASN A 52 0.83 10.25 -2.90
CA ASN A 52 1.72 9.20 -3.42
C ASN A 52 3.18 9.65 -3.46
N SER A 53 3.47 10.92 -3.77
CA SER A 53 4.84 11.48 -3.71
C SER A 53 5.41 11.47 -2.29
N GLN A 54 4.61 11.83 -1.30
CA GLN A 54 5.04 11.75 0.11
C GLN A 54 5.28 10.31 0.55
N LEU A 55 4.41 9.36 0.15
CA LEU A 55 4.61 7.93 0.44
C LEU A 55 5.88 7.40 -0.22
N LYS A 56 6.17 7.77 -1.48
CA LYS A 56 7.42 7.43 -2.15
C LYS A 56 8.65 7.99 -1.41
N ALA A 57 8.58 9.24 -0.95
CA ALA A 57 9.66 9.84 -0.17
C ALA A 57 9.92 9.07 1.13
N LEU A 58 8.89 8.69 1.88
CA LEU A 58 9.02 7.86 3.08
C LEU A 58 9.66 6.49 2.79
N LEU A 59 9.40 5.94 1.61
CA LEU A 59 9.95 4.67 1.15
C LEU A 59 11.33 4.80 0.50
N ASN A 60 11.87 6.01 0.35
CA ASN A 60 13.09 6.31 -0.42
C ASN A 60 13.04 5.79 -1.87
N LEU A 61 11.87 5.88 -2.50
CA LEU A 61 11.66 5.48 -3.88
C LEU A 61 11.88 6.65 -4.84
N ARG A 62 12.31 6.35 -6.08
CA ARG A 62 12.45 7.36 -7.13
C ARG A 62 11.07 7.87 -7.55
N GLU A 63 10.91 9.19 -7.65
CA GLU A 63 9.65 9.82 -8.06
C GLU A 63 9.21 9.40 -9.47
N SER A 64 10.16 9.17 -10.37
CA SER A 64 9.90 8.73 -11.75
C SER A 64 9.31 7.32 -11.88
N LYS A 65 9.37 6.50 -10.84
CA LYS A 65 8.77 5.16 -10.87
C LYS A 65 7.29 5.22 -10.54
N THR A 66 6.52 4.47 -11.30
CA THR A 66 5.08 4.30 -11.08
C THR A 66 4.83 3.17 -10.08
N TYR A 67 3.99 3.43 -9.11
CA TYR A 67 3.48 2.46 -8.13
C TYR A 67 2.03 2.78 -7.85
N SER A 68 1.19 1.77 -7.70
CA SER A 68 -0.17 1.97 -7.21
C SER A 68 -0.16 2.44 -5.75
N ARG A 69 -1.19 3.15 -5.35
CA ARG A 69 -1.34 3.55 -3.95
C ARG A 69 -1.37 2.35 -3.01
N THR A 70 -2.05 1.27 -3.42
CA THR A 70 -2.07 -0.01 -2.70
C THR A 70 -0.66 -0.54 -2.46
N THR A 71 0.20 -0.52 -3.48
CA THR A 71 1.61 -0.93 -3.36
C THR A 71 2.36 -0.08 -2.35
N LEU A 72 2.25 1.25 -2.42
CA LEU A 72 2.96 2.16 -1.52
C LEU A 72 2.55 1.96 -0.05
N LEU A 73 1.26 1.84 0.22
CA LEU A 73 0.74 1.60 1.56
C LEU A 73 1.17 0.23 2.10
N GLY A 74 1.09 -0.81 1.25
CA GLY A 74 1.52 -2.16 1.59
C GLY A 74 3.02 -2.25 1.90
N MET A 75 3.88 -1.58 1.13
CA MET A 75 5.33 -1.53 1.38
C MET A 75 5.64 -0.88 2.74
N LEU A 76 4.98 0.24 3.08
CA LEU A 76 5.19 0.90 4.38
C LEU A 76 4.82 -0.02 5.55
N ALA A 77 3.63 -0.62 5.50
CA ALA A 77 3.17 -1.53 6.55
C ALA A 77 4.07 -2.77 6.65
N ALA A 78 4.45 -3.36 5.51
CA ALA A 78 5.29 -4.55 5.49
C ALA A 78 6.71 -4.27 6.02
N ARG A 79 7.33 -3.13 5.68
CA ARG A 79 8.63 -2.73 6.24
C ARG A 79 8.58 -2.58 7.77
N GLU A 80 7.55 -1.92 8.30
CA GLU A 80 7.38 -1.78 9.74
C GLU A 80 7.22 -3.15 10.42
N ALA A 81 6.37 -4.03 9.87
CA ALA A 81 6.16 -5.37 10.41
C ALA A 81 7.47 -6.19 10.45
N VAL A 82 8.23 -6.20 9.36
CA VAL A 82 9.51 -6.91 9.27
C VAL A 82 10.55 -6.32 10.22
N GLN A 83 10.63 -5.00 10.29
CA GLN A 83 11.55 -4.31 11.20
C GLN A 83 11.22 -4.60 12.67
N SER A 84 9.94 -4.57 13.04
CA SER A 84 9.51 -4.84 14.41
C SER A 84 9.67 -6.32 14.79
N ALA A 85 9.52 -7.22 13.83
CA ALA A 85 9.67 -8.66 14.03
C ALA A 85 11.13 -9.11 14.23
N ASN A 86 12.10 -8.27 13.82
CA ASN A 86 13.53 -8.63 13.81
C ASN A 86 13.77 -10.00 13.15
N ILE A 87 13.22 -10.18 11.94
CA ILE A 87 13.29 -11.44 11.19
C ILE A 87 14.77 -11.76 10.88
N GLY A 88 15.23 -12.91 11.33
CA GLY A 88 16.57 -13.42 11.06
C GLY A 88 16.72 -13.98 9.64
N THR A 89 17.80 -14.75 9.41
CA THR A 89 18.17 -15.33 8.10
C THR A 89 17.38 -16.60 7.72
N GLY A 90 16.20 -16.81 8.30
CA GLY A 90 15.36 -17.95 7.99
C GLY A 90 14.63 -17.83 6.64
N ARG A 91 13.96 -18.91 6.24
CA ARG A 91 13.04 -18.87 5.09
C ARG A 91 11.86 -17.94 5.38
N VAL A 92 11.57 -17.05 4.43
CA VAL A 92 10.51 -16.05 4.56
C VAL A 92 9.56 -16.16 3.37
N GLY A 93 8.26 -16.23 3.64
CA GLY A 93 7.22 -16.16 2.62
C GLY A 93 6.34 -14.93 2.79
N LEU A 94 5.82 -14.42 1.69
CA LEU A 94 4.83 -13.34 1.66
C LEU A 94 3.48 -13.87 1.18
N ILE A 95 2.47 -13.71 2.01
CA ILE A 95 1.07 -13.88 1.60
C ILE A 95 0.42 -12.50 1.66
N SER A 96 0.06 -11.97 0.53
CA SER A 96 -0.59 -10.67 0.39
C SER A 96 -2.03 -10.84 -0.04
N ALA A 97 -2.90 -9.92 0.34
CA ALA A 97 -4.28 -9.90 -0.09
C ALA A 97 -4.69 -8.49 -0.54
N THR A 98 -5.42 -8.43 -1.64
CA THR A 98 -6.00 -7.18 -2.14
C THR A 98 -7.32 -7.45 -2.85
N SER A 99 -8.27 -6.53 -2.72
CA SER A 99 -9.55 -6.59 -3.43
C SER A 99 -9.56 -5.79 -4.74
N VAL A 100 -8.65 -4.83 -4.88
CA VAL A 100 -8.69 -3.85 -5.97
C VAL A 100 -7.39 -3.74 -6.77
N GLY A 101 -6.32 -4.38 -6.34
CA GLY A 101 -5.02 -4.26 -7.04
C GLY A 101 -4.59 -2.80 -7.22
N GLY A 102 -4.16 -2.45 -8.42
CA GLY A 102 -3.74 -1.11 -8.82
C GLY A 102 -4.80 -0.32 -9.60
N MET A 103 -6.08 -0.47 -9.27
CA MET A 103 -7.19 0.21 -9.97
C MET A 103 -7.05 1.74 -10.00
N ASP A 104 -6.45 2.35 -8.99
CA ASP A 104 -6.16 3.77 -8.95
C ASP A 104 -5.33 4.25 -10.15
N LEU A 105 -4.38 3.44 -10.60
CA LEU A 105 -3.59 3.71 -11.80
C LEU A 105 -4.39 3.50 -13.07
N THR A 106 -5.25 2.48 -13.09
CA THR A 106 -6.13 2.24 -14.25
C THR A 106 -7.07 3.42 -14.47
N GLU A 107 -7.70 3.94 -13.42
CA GLU A 107 -8.56 5.13 -13.50
C GLU A 107 -7.82 6.35 -14.07
N VAL A 108 -6.59 6.59 -13.63
CA VAL A 108 -5.78 7.71 -14.11
C VAL A 108 -5.36 7.55 -15.57
N PHE A 109 -5.06 6.33 -16.01
CA PHE A 109 -4.51 6.08 -17.35
C PHE A 109 -5.54 5.66 -18.40
N TYR A 110 -6.73 5.30 -18.00
CA TYR A 110 -7.80 4.86 -18.90
C TYR A 110 -8.10 5.85 -20.04
N PRO A 111 -8.22 7.17 -19.79
CA PRO A 111 -8.44 8.13 -20.89
C PRO A 111 -7.33 8.16 -21.94
N SER A 112 -6.07 7.92 -21.53
CA SER A 112 -4.94 7.83 -22.46
C SER A 112 -4.96 6.53 -23.26
N PHE A 113 -5.46 5.45 -22.67
CA PHE A 113 -5.67 4.18 -23.34
C PHE A 113 -6.69 4.28 -24.47
N GLU A 114 -7.83 4.93 -24.23
CA GLU A 114 -8.86 5.16 -25.27
C GLU A 114 -8.31 5.97 -26.47
N GLN A 115 -7.28 6.78 -26.24
CA GLN A 115 -6.61 7.56 -27.28
C GLN A 115 -5.47 6.78 -27.98
N GLY A 116 -5.29 5.50 -27.69
CA GLY A 116 -4.27 4.65 -28.33
C GLY A 116 -2.85 4.85 -27.80
N VAL A 117 -2.69 5.49 -26.66
CA VAL A 117 -1.38 5.65 -25.99
C VAL A 117 -1.03 4.39 -25.21
N THR A 118 0.22 3.96 -25.31
CA THR A 118 0.73 2.66 -24.88
C THR A 118 0.57 2.35 -23.39
N LEU A 119 0.43 1.10 -23.15
CA LEU A 119 -0.10 0.33 -22.04
C LEU A 119 0.92 -0.06 -20.95
N ASP A 120 2.11 0.52 -20.90
CA ASP A 120 3.14 0.20 -19.89
C ASP A 120 2.61 0.22 -18.45
N LYS A 121 1.48 0.89 -18.26
CA LYS A 121 0.90 1.13 -16.93
C LYS A 121 -0.27 0.21 -16.57
N VAL A 122 -0.80 -0.53 -17.56
CA VAL A 122 -1.88 -1.51 -17.31
C VAL A 122 -1.39 -2.72 -16.51
N VAL A 123 -0.10 -3.02 -16.58
CA VAL A 123 0.52 -4.07 -15.73
C VAL A 123 0.25 -3.86 -14.24
N HIS A 124 0.12 -2.61 -13.79
CA HIS A 124 -0.17 -2.29 -12.39
C HIS A 124 -1.62 -2.58 -11.96
N HIS A 125 -2.50 -2.90 -12.93
CA HIS A 125 -3.87 -3.35 -12.63
C HIS A 125 -3.89 -4.76 -12.03
N ASP A 126 -2.87 -5.57 -12.30
CA ASP A 126 -2.76 -6.93 -11.76
C ASP A 126 -2.77 -6.89 -10.23
N SER A 127 -3.61 -7.72 -9.63
CA SER A 127 -3.68 -7.87 -8.18
C SER A 127 -2.36 -8.34 -7.56
N ALA A 128 -1.53 -9.06 -8.34
CA ALA A 128 -0.21 -9.51 -7.91
C ALA A 128 0.87 -8.40 -7.93
N ASP A 129 0.64 -7.27 -8.60
CA ASP A 129 1.63 -6.19 -8.72
C ASP A 129 2.13 -5.72 -7.35
N SER A 130 1.20 -5.47 -6.43
CA SER A 130 1.56 -5.05 -5.06
C SER A 130 2.40 -6.10 -4.33
N THR A 131 2.05 -7.37 -4.45
CA THR A 131 2.80 -8.49 -3.84
C THR A 131 4.21 -8.58 -4.39
N ILE A 132 4.37 -8.49 -5.71
CA ILE A 132 5.68 -8.53 -6.38
C ILE A 132 6.58 -7.39 -5.90
N HIS A 133 6.03 -6.18 -5.81
CA HIS A 133 6.77 -5.02 -5.34
C HIS A 133 7.17 -5.12 -3.86
N ILE A 134 6.26 -5.58 -2.99
CA ILE A 134 6.55 -5.79 -1.57
C ILE A 134 7.61 -6.88 -1.38
N ALA A 135 7.47 -8.03 -2.06
CA ALA A 135 8.45 -9.12 -1.99
C ALA A 135 9.84 -8.65 -2.43
N LYS A 136 9.93 -7.91 -3.55
CA LYS A 136 11.18 -7.36 -4.06
C LYS A 136 11.80 -6.34 -3.09
N ASP A 137 11.00 -5.48 -2.49
CA ASP A 137 11.45 -4.47 -1.53
C ASP A 137 12.03 -5.11 -0.27
N LEU A 138 11.38 -6.15 0.23
CA LEU A 138 11.78 -6.90 1.42
C LEU A 138 12.80 -8.02 1.13
N LYS A 139 13.20 -8.20 -0.15
CA LYS A 139 14.10 -9.28 -0.62
C LYS A 139 13.61 -10.68 -0.24
N ILE A 140 12.29 -10.89 -0.35
CA ILE A 140 11.67 -12.19 -0.13
C ILE A 140 11.70 -12.96 -1.44
N GLU A 141 12.47 -14.05 -1.48
CA GLU A 141 12.72 -14.86 -2.68
C GLU A 141 12.13 -16.28 -2.55
N ASP A 142 11.88 -16.76 -1.34
CA ASP A 142 11.47 -18.15 -1.10
C ASP A 142 10.04 -18.44 -1.59
N PHE A 143 9.08 -17.58 -1.28
CA PHE A 143 7.68 -17.77 -1.61
C PHE A 143 6.91 -16.45 -1.57
N SER A 144 6.10 -16.20 -2.57
CA SER A 144 5.11 -15.13 -2.54
C SER A 144 3.81 -15.54 -3.23
N THR A 145 2.69 -15.13 -2.69
CA THR A 145 1.38 -15.36 -3.30
C THR A 145 0.43 -14.21 -3.00
N THR A 146 -0.53 -14.04 -3.90
CA THR A 146 -1.59 -13.03 -3.75
C THR A 146 -2.93 -13.73 -3.61
N ILE A 147 -3.69 -13.33 -2.61
CA ILE A 147 -5.10 -13.70 -2.47
C ILE A 147 -5.90 -12.51 -2.97
N SER A 148 -6.62 -12.72 -4.07
CA SER A 148 -7.57 -11.74 -4.59
C SER A 148 -8.97 -12.27 -4.40
N THR A 149 -9.82 -11.48 -3.76
CA THR A 149 -11.23 -11.82 -3.64
C THR A 149 -11.95 -11.44 -4.93
N ALA A 150 -12.68 -12.36 -5.44
CA ALA A 150 -13.69 -12.08 -6.45
C ALA A 150 -14.91 -11.45 -5.80
#